data_8e0afe92a9d63dc9a9f809ad03d9cdc8
#
_entry.id   8e0afe92a9d63dc9a9f809ad03d9cdc8
#
_cell.length_a   1.000
_cell.length_b   1.000
_cell.length_c   1.000
_cell.angle_alpha   90.00
_cell.angle_beta   90.00
_cell.angle_gamma   90.00
#
_symmetry.space_group_name_H-M   'P 1'
#
loop_
_entity.id
_entity.type
_entity.pdbx_description
1 polymer ?
#
loop_
_entity_poly.entity_id
_entity_poly.type
_entity_poly.pdbx_seq_one_letter_code
_entity_poly.pdbx_strand_id
1 'polypeptide(L)'
;MIKYLFILLFLPSIVFAEIENARDLMEEGKFKEAMEELMPAARSGNADAEELIGIMYAMGLGVERDDVRAFEWYLRSSMKGHPG
;
A
#
# COMPACT_ATOMS: atom_id res chain seq x y z
N MET A 1 4.07 3.35 -30.18
CA MET A 1 4.69 2.11 -29.67
C MET A 1 5.77 2.40 -28.66
N ILE A 2 6.73 3.22 -28.99
CA ILE A 2 7.77 3.64 -28.04
C ILE A 2 7.15 4.30 -26.80
N LYS A 3 6.09 5.03 -27.00
CA LYS A 3 5.32 5.68 -25.94
C LYS A 3 4.82 4.70 -24.87
N TYR A 4 4.32 3.54 -25.28
CA TYR A 4 3.81 2.55 -24.34
C TYR A 4 4.93 1.82 -23.61
N LEU A 5 6.03 1.56 -24.30
CA LEU A 5 7.20 0.96 -23.70
C LEU A 5 7.77 1.88 -22.60
N PHE A 6 7.79 3.17 -22.88
CA PHE A 6 8.25 4.18 -21.94
C PHE A 6 7.41 4.17 -20.66
N ILE A 7 6.08 4.09 -20.80
CA ILE A 7 5.16 4.03 -19.67
C ILE A 7 5.44 2.80 -18.82
N LEU A 8 5.67 1.64 -19.44
CA LEU A 8 5.99 0.41 -18.73
C LEU A 8 7.27 0.53 -17.90
N LEU A 9 8.27 1.24 -18.42
CA LEU A 9 9.53 1.44 -17.71
C LEU A 9 9.35 2.27 -16.44
N PHE A 10 8.36 3.15 -16.41
CA PHE A 10 8.12 4.01 -15.25
C PHE A 10 7.18 3.45 -14.21
N LEU A 11 6.47 2.35 -14.52
CA LEU A 11 5.51 1.78 -13.57
C LEU A 11 6.08 1.49 -12.18
N PRO A 12 7.25 0.85 -12.06
CA PRO A 12 7.81 0.59 -10.72
C PRO A 12 8.10 1.89 -9.95
N SER A 13 8.57 2.91 -10.64
CA SER A 13 8.85 4.21 -10.01
C SER A 13 7.58 4.89 -9.54
N ILE A 14 6.50 4.75 -10.31
CA ILE A 14 5.20 5.32 -9.93
C ILE A 14 4.67 4.67 -8.66
N VAL A 15 4.75 3.33 -8.56
CA VAL A 15 4.30 2.61 -7.38
C VAL A 15 5.10 3.03 -6.15
N PHE A 16 6.42 3.13 -6.28
CA PHE A 16 7.26 3.57 -5.18
C PHE A 16 6.88 4.98 -4.73
N ALA A 17 6.65 5.89 -5.67
CA ALA A 17 6.27 7.26 -5.35
C ALA A 17 4.91 7.32 -4.66
N GLU A 18 3.97 6.47 -5.05
CA GLU A 18 2.65 6.40 -4.42
C GLU A 18 2.76 5.94 -2.97
N ILE A 19 3.63 4.96 -2.69
CA ILE A 19 3.83 4.48 -1.33
C ILE A 19 4.47 5.55 -0.45
N GLU A 20 5.48 6.26 -0.97
CA GLU A 20 6.12 7.34 -0.23
C GLU A 20 5.13 8.47 0.04
N ASN A 21 4.30 8.81 -0.94
CA ASN A 21 3.26 9.81 -0.75
C ASN A 21 2.26 9.38 0.32
N ALA A 22 1.89 8.11 0.33
CA ALA A 22 0.98 7.58 1.34
C ALA A 22 1.59 7.67 2.74
N ARG A 23 2.89 7.39 2.88
CA ARG A 23 3.57 7.53 4.16
C ARG A 23 3.55 8.97 4.65
N ASP A 24 3.78 9.92 3.75
CA ASP A 24 3.72 11.35 4.08
C ASP A 24 2.31 11.73 4.55
N LEU A 25 1.29 11.24 3.86
CA LEU A 25 -0.10 11.49 4.25
C LEU A 25 -0.40 10.92 5.63
N MET A 26 0.13 9.75 5.93
CA MET A 26 -0.04 9.12 7.24
C MET A 26 0.62 9.97 8.34
N GLU A 27 1.79 10.50 8.08
CA GLU A 27 2.47 11.38 9.03
C GLU A 27 1.67 12.66 9.29
N GLU A 28 0.94 13.13 8.29
CA GLU A 28 0.09 14.30 8.40
C GLU A 28 -1.27 13.98 9.03
N GLY A 29 -1.53 12.72 9.33
CA GLY A 29 -2.82 12.29 9.86
C GLY A 29 -3.92 12.18 8.83
N LYS A 30 -3.58 12.22 7.55
CA LYS A 30 -4.55 12.11 6.45
C LYS A 30 -4.71 10.65 6.04
N PHE A 31 -5.24 9.86 6.97
CA PHE A 31 -5.27 8.40 6.80
C PHE A 31 -6.20 7.93 5.69
N LYS A 32 -7.34 8.56 5.53
CA LYS A 32 -8.28 8.18 4.48
C LYS A 32 -7.65 8.34 3.09
N GLU A 33 -6.98 9.47 2.90
CA GLU A 33 -6.29 9.76 1.64
C GLU A 33 -5.13 8.78 1.42
N ALA A 34 -4.40 8.47 2.50
CA ALA A 34 -3.32 7.49 2.43
C ALA A 34 -3.84 6.12 1.98
N MET A 35 -4.98 5.70 2.51
CA MET A 35 -5.61 4.43 2.12
C MET A 35 -5.93 4.43 0.62
N GLU A 36 -6.47 5.53 0.11
CA GLU A 36 -6.79 5.65 -1.31
C GLU A 36 -5.56 5.51 -2.20
N GLU A 37 -4.42 6.04 -1.73
CA GLU A 37 -3.15 5.91 -2.46
C GLU A 37 -2.61 4.48 -2.41
N LEU A 38 -2.79 3.79 -1.28
CA LEU A 38 -2.22 2.46 -1.08
C LEU A 38 -3.00 1.34 -1.75
N MET A 39 -4.32 1.48 -1.87
CA MET A 39 -5.15 0.39 -2.37
C MET A 39 -4.78 -0.10 -3.77
N PRO A 40 -4.53 0.76 -4.75
CA PRO A 40 -4.14 0.27 -6.07
C PRO A 40 -2.84 -0.53 -6.04
N ALA A 41 -1.84 -0.06 -5.28
CA ALA A 41 -0.57 -0.76 -5.14
C ALA A 41 -0.76 -2.11 -4.45
N ALA A 42 -1.59 -2.16 -3.42
CA ALA A 42 -1.87 -3.40 -2.70
C ALA A 42 -2.60 -4.40 -3.59
N ARG A 43 -3.55 -3.93 -4.39
CA ARG A 43 -4.26 -4.81 -5.32
C ARG A 43 -3.34 -5.38 -6.39
N SER A 44 -2.27 -4.66 -6.71
CA SER A 44 -1.24 -5.14 -7.63
C SER A 44 -0.27 -6.10 -6.96
N GLY A 45 -0.39 -6.31 -5.67
CA GLY A 45 0.45 -7.25 -4.94
C GLY A 45 1.69 -6.64 -4.31
N ASN A 46 1.76 -5.32 -4.17
CA ASN A 46 2.91 -4.69 -3.52
C ASN A 46 2.90 -4.98 -2.02
N ALA A 47 3.94 -5.64 -1.53
CA ALA A 47 4.00 -6.09 -0.14
C ALA A 47 4.04 -4.94 0.87
N ASP A 48 4.73 -3.85 0.54
CA ASP A 48 4.80 -2.70 1.43
C ASP A 48 3.43 -2.03 1.60
N ALA A 49 2.68 -1.91 0.50
CA ALA A 49 1.34 -1.35 0.54
C ALA A 49 0.41 -2.24 1.37
N GLU A 50 0.52 -3.56 1.18
CA GLU A 50 -0.30 -4.51 1.95
C GLU A 50 -0.01 -4.41 3.43
N GLU A 51 1.27 -4.29 3.80
CA GLU A 51 1.65 -4.16 5.20
C GLU A 51 1.08 -2.88 5.82
N LEU A 52 1.21 -1.76 5.10
CA LEU A 52 0.69 -0.49 5.59
C LEU A 52 -0.83 -0.52 5.77
N ILE A 53 -1.55 -1.14 4.85
CA ILE A 53 -3.00 -1.29 4.97
C ILE A 53 -3.34 -2.15 6.18
N GLY A 54 -2.56 -3.23 6.41
CA GLY A 54 -2.73 -4.05 7.60
C GLY A 54 -2.60 -3.24 8.88
N ILE A 55 -1.59 -2.38 8.95
CA ILE A 55 -1.40 -1.49 10.10
C ILE A 55 -2.60 -0.58 10.28
N MET A 56 -3.12 -0.03 9.20
CA MET A 56 -4.26 0.89 9.26
C MET A 56 -5.50 0.20 9.81
N TYR A 57 -5.77 -1.03 9.40
CA TYR A 57 -6.89 -1.80 9.97
C TYR A 57 -6.64 -2.18 11.43
N ALA A 58 -5.40 -2.53 11.77
CA ALA A 58 -5.09 -2.92 13.15
C ALA A 58 -5.26 -1.76 14.12
N MET A 59 -4.99 -0.54 13.68
CA MET A 59 -5.04 0.64 14.52
C MET A 59 -6.27 1.52 14.31
N GLY A 60 -7.08 1.21 13.32
CA GLY A 60 -8.26 2.02 12.99
C GLY A 60 -7.88 3.37 12.42
N LEU A 61 -6.92 3.40 11.50
CA LEU A 61 -6.46 4.66 10.88
C LEU A 61 -7.15 4.85 9.53
N GLY A 62 -8.08 5.79 9.46
CA GLY A 62 -8.84 6.07 8.25
C GLY A 62 -9.88 5.02 7.91
N VAL A 63 -9.94 3.94 8.67
CA VAL A 63 -10.93 2.87 8.54
C VAL A 63 -11.29 2.43 9.95
N GLU A 64 -12.40 1.74 10.07
CA GLU A 64 -12.78 1.14 11.33
C GLU A 64 -11.80 0.01 11.66
N ARG A 65 -11.35 -0.06 12.91
CA ARG A 65 -10.43 -1.10 13.34
C ARG A 65 -11.02 -2.47 13.05
N ASP A 66 -10.20 -3.33 12.46
CA ASP A 66 -10.64 -4.68 12.09
C ASP A 66 -9.43 -5.61 12.12
N ASP A 67 -9.31 -6.35 13.22
CA ASP A 67 -8.16 -7.23 13.41
C ASP A 67 -8.11 -8.38 12.40
N VAL A 68 -9.26 -8.85 11.94
CA VAL A 68 -9.31 -9.91 10.94
C VAL A 68 -8.77 -9.42 9.60
N ARG A 69 -9.21 -8.25 9.15
CA ARG A 69 -8.70 -7.67 7.91
C ARG A 69 -7.22 -7.35 8.02
N ALA A 70 -6.79 -6.85 9.17
CA ALA A 70 -5.37 -6.57 9.39
C ALA A 70 -4.55 -7.84 9.21
N PHE A 71 -5.01 -8.94 9.81
CA PHE A 71 -4.33 -10.22 9.69
C PHE A 71 -4.26 -10.68 8.23
N GLU A 72 -5.35 -10.54 7.50
CA GLU A 72 -5.41 -10.94 6.09
C GLU A 72 -4.39 -10.18 5.24
N TRP A 73 -4.29 -8.86 5.47
CA TRP A 73 -3.32 -8.06 4.74
C TRP A 73 -1.88 -8.40 5.11
N TYR A 74 -1.60 -8.60 6.40
CA TYR A 74 -0.28 -9.02 6.86
C TYR A 74 0.10 -10.37 6.26
N LEU A 75 -0.84 -11.28 6.22
CA LEU A 75 -0.59 -12.61 5.67
C LEU A 75 -0.19 -12.52 4.21
N ARG A 76 -0.90 -11.73 3.42
CA ARG A 76 -0.56 -11.53 2.01
C ARG A 76 0.85 -10.97 1.85
N SER A 77 1.18 -9.99 2.65
CA SER A 77 2.49 -9.36 2.61
C SER A 77 3.60 -10.38 2.94
N SER A 78 3.39 -11.17 3.98
CA SER A 78 4.39 -12.14 4.41
C SER A 78 4.58 -13.26 3.40
N MET A 79 3.53 -13.65 2.70
CA MET A 79 3.59 -14.73 1.72
C MET A 79 4.39 -14.37 0.47
N LYS A 80 4.76 -13.12 0.31
CA LYS A 80 5.55 -12.67 -0.84
C LYS A 80 7.04 -12.65 -0.54
N GLY A 81 7.47 -13.40 0.48
CA GLY A 81 8.86 -13.47 0.82
C GLY A 81 9.38 -12.25 1.56
N HIS A 82 8.48 -11.49 2.14
CA HIS A 82 8.86 -10.34 2.95
C HIS A 82 9.58 -10.87 4.20
N PRO A 83 10.84 -10.54 4.35
CA PRO A 83 11.60 -11.07 5.49
C PRO A 83 11.07 -10.43 6.76
N GLY A 84 10.43 -11.19 7.54
CA GLY A 84 9.83 -10.55 8.69
C GLY A 84 9.71 -11.25 9.85
#